data_29fd3ae4e1490f060c8db7887f30c2cf
#
_entry.id   29fd3ae4e1490f060c8db7887f30c2cf
#
_cell.length_a   1.000
_cell.length_b   1.000
_cell.length_c   1.000
_cell.angle_alpha   90.00
_cell.angle_beta   90.00
_cell.angle_gamma   90.00
#
_symmetry.space_group_name_H-M   'P 1'
#
loop_
_entity.id
_entity.type
_entity.pdbx_description
1 polymer ?
#
loop_
_entity_poly.entity_id
_entity_poly.type
_entity_poly.pdbx_seq_one_letter_code
_entity_poly.pdbx_strand_id
1 'polypeptide(L)'
;MLKEYRQHVEERAAEGIPPKPLNAEQVADLVELLKNPPAGEEDFLVELLAERVPPGVDEAAYVKAGFLSAVVKGEIESPVVSKEYAVKLLGNMHGGYNIVTLVELLDDSQLAELAAKELKETILMFDAFHDVEEKMKAGNALAKEVVESWANAEWFTNSDELAKSIKATVFKVTGETNTDDLSPAPDAWSRPDIPLHAKAMYKMPREGITDAGKQIEELKEKGHPVAFVGDVVGTGSSRKSATNSVLWNIGEDMPGTPNKRAGGICIGSKVAPIFFNTMKDAGALVFEADVEKMNMGDVITIYPYEGKIENEAGEVIAEYDYASRVILDEVRAGGRINLIIGRGLTEKARESLGMGPSDLFRKPEQPAAVSYTHLRAHETKANL
;
A
#
# COMPACT_ATOMS: atom_id res chain seq x y z
N MET A 1 -20.45 21.52 -7.74
CA MET A 1 -19.60 20.49 -7.13
C MET A 1 -19.84 20.32 -5.62
N LEU A 2 -19.58 21.32 -4.72
CA LEU A 2 -19.63 21.14 -3.26
C LEU A 2 -20.96 20.58 -2.72
N LYS A 3 -22.11 21.15 -3.12
CA LYS A 3 -23.43 20.68 -2.66
C LYS A 3 -23.67 19.22 -3.05
N GLU A 4 -23.36 18.85 -4.27
CA GLU A 4 -23.53 17.48 -4.79
C GLU A 4 -22.59 16.52 -4.08
N TYR A 5 -21.34 16.92 -3.83
CA TYR A 5 -20.38 16.09 -3.11
C TYR A 5 -20.79 15.89 -1.64
N ARG A 6 -21.28 16.92 -0.96
CA ARG A 6 -21.81 16.78 0.43
C ARG A 6 -23.01 15.83 0.48
N GLN A 7 -23.94 15.93 -0.49
CA GLN A 7 -25.04 14.98 -0.60
C GLN A 7 -24.52 13.56 -0.81
N HIS A 8 -23.52 13.37 -1.68
CA HIS A 8 -22.88 12.08 -1.89
C HIS A 8 -22.22 11.54 -0.61
N VAL A 9 -21.55 12.41 0.17
CA VAL A 9 -21.00 12.04 1.49
C VAL A 9 -22.09 11.51 2.42
N GLU A 10 -23.25 12.20 2.52
CA GLU A 10 -24.37 11.80 3.34
C GLU A 10 -24.97 10.46 2.89
N GLU A 11 -25.18 10.28 1.58
CA GLU A 11 -25.68 9.03 1.00
C GLU A 11 -24.76 7.84 1.31
N ARG A 12 -23.46 8.03 1.17
CA ARG A 12 -22.45 7.00 1.47
C ARG A 12 -22.34 6.70 2.96
N ALA A 13 -22.41 7.72 3.79
CA ALA A 13 -22.41 7.57 5.25
C ALA A 13 -23.62 6.76 5.74
N ALA A 14 -24.80 6.95 5.14
CA ALA A 14 -25.99 6.14 5.41
C ALA A 14 -25.80 4.66 5.06
N GLU A 15 -24.91 4.35 4.11
CA GLU A 15 -24.49 2.98 3.79
C GLU A 15 -23.31 2.48 4.65
N GLY A 16 -22.74 3.30 5.52
CA GLY A 16 -21.58 2.96 6.36
C GLY A 16 -20.27 2.84 5.59
N ILE A 17 -20.12 3.58 4.49
CA ILE A 17 -18.92 3.58 3.64
C ILE A 17 -18.48 5.01 3.31
N PRO A 18 -17.18 5.26 3.06
CA PRO A 18 -16.68 6.58 2.72
C PRO A 18 -17.17 7.03 1.34
N PRO A 19 -17.20 8.36 1.08
CA PRO A 19 -17.50 8.89 -0.24
C PRO A 19 -16.50 8.38 -1.27
N LYS A 20 -16.90 8.35 -2.54
CA LYS A 20 -15.98 8.05 -3.64
C LYS A 20 -14.88 9.09 -3.73
N PRO A 21 -13.68 8.72 -4.18
CA PRO A 21 -12.67 9.70 -4.56
C PRO A 21 -13.20 10.65 -5.62
N LEU A 22 -12.63 11.86 -5.67
CA LEU A 22 -12.95 12.84 -6.68
C LEU A 22 -12.45 12.39 -8.05
N ASN A 23 -13.25 12.59 -9.09
CA ASN A 23 -12.83 12.40 -10.47
C ASN A 23 -12.14 13.69 -11.02
N ALA A 24 -11.60 13.63 -12.23
CA ALA A 24 -10.87 14.73 -12.85
C ALA A 24 -11.71 16.02 -13.01
N GLU A 25 -12.99 15.91 -13.36
CA GLU A 25 -13.90 17.05 -13.50
C GLU A 25 -14.15 17.70 -12.13
N GLN A 26 -14.41 16.92 -11.11
CA GLN A 26 -14.59 17.41 -9.73
C GLN A 26 -13.32 18.06 -9.18
N VAL A 27 -12.13 17.52 -9.51
CA VAL A 27 -10.86 18.17 -9.12
C VAL A 27 -10.65 19.48 -9.88
N ALA A 28 -11.03 19.57 -11.16
CA ALA A 28 -10.98 20.83 -11.89
C ALA A 28 -11.88 21.89 -11.26
N ASP A 29 -13.12 21.55 -10.89
CA ASP A 29 -14.02 22.43 -10.14
C ASP A 29 -13.43 22.82 -8.78
N LEU A 30 -12.82 21.87 -8.05
CA LEU A 30 -12.15 22.11 -6.78
C LEU A 30 -11.02 23.13 -6.92
N VAL A 31 -10.21 23.03 -7.97
CA VAL A 31 -9.13 23.97 -8.27
C VAL A 31 -9.65 25.39 -8.43
N GLU A 32 -10.78 25.59 -9.12
CA GLU A 32 -11.38 26.93 -9.25
C GLU A 32 -11.86 27.47 -7.89
N LEU A 33 -12.40 26.62 -7.03
CA LEU A 33 -12.78 27.02 -5.68
C LEU A 33 -11.57 27.33 -4.78
N LEU A 34 -10.45 26.60 -4.94
CA LEU A 34 -9.22 26.86 -4.17
C LEU A 34 -8.53 28.16 -4.54
N LYS A 35 -8.78 28.71 -5.73
CA LYS A 35 -8.32 30.06 -6.14
C LYS A 35 -9.13 31.17 -5.43
N ASN A 36 -10.43 30.93 -5.22
CA ASN A 36 -11.35 31.89 -4.60
C ASN A 36 -12.32 31.13 -3.68
N PRO A 37 -11.89 30.68 -2.51
CA PRO A 37 -12.70 29.85 -1.65
C PRO A 37 -13.91 30.62 -1.12
N PRO A 38 -15.11 30.02 -1.14
CA PRO A 38 -16.26 30.57 -0.42
C PRO A 38 -15.98 30.62 1.07
N ALA A 39 -16.44 31.68 1.74
CA ALA A 39 -16.22 31.85 3.17
C ALA A 39 -16.76 30.67 3.99
N GLY A 40 -15.91 30.12 4.83
CA GLY A 40 -16.23 28.97 5.71
C GLY A 40 -16.09 27.59 5.04
N GLU A 41 -15.60 27.52 3.79
CA GLU A 41 -15.36 26.28 3.08
C GLU A 41 -13.85 25.94 2.96
N GLU A 42 -12.97 26.81 3.44
CA GLU A 42 -11.52 26.76 3.23
C GLU A 42 -10.93 25.42 3.66
N ASP A 43 -11.19 25.00 4.88
CA ASP A 43 -10.65 23.75 5.45
C ASP A 43 -11.17 22.52 4.70
N PHE A 44 -12.46 22.52 4.33
CA PHE A 44 -13.05 21.42 3.59
C PHE A 44 -12.47 21.27 2.18
N LEU A 45 -12.22 22.39 1.48
CA LEU A 45 -11.59 22.37 0.17
C LEU A 45 -10.16 21.82 0.24
N VAL A 46 -9.40 22.20 1.27
CA VAL A 46 -8.03 21.71 1.50
C VAL A 46 -8.05 20.21 1.83
N GLU A 47 -8.99 19.75 2.66
CA GLU A 47 -9.19 18.34 2.96
C GLU A 47 -9.51 17.53 1.69
N LEU A 48 -10.41 18.02 0.84
CA LEU A 48 -10.73 17.37 -0.44
C LEU A 48 -9.50 17.24 -1.34
N LEU A 49 -8.70 18.29 -1.44
CA LEU A 49 -7.47 18.27 -2.24
C LEU A 49 -6.44 17.28 -1.67
N ALA A 50 -6.27 17.25 -0.36
CA ALA A 50 -5.27 16.41 0.30
C ALA A 50 -5.65 14.93 0.28
N GLU A 51 -6.90 14.62 0.68
CA GLU A 51 -7.29 13.27 1.09
C GLU A 51 -8.26 12.58 0.12
N ARG A 52 -8.87 13.31 -0.84
CA ARG A 52 -9.94 12.73 -1.66
C ARG A 52 -9.60 12.61 -3.15
N VAL A 53 -8.38 12.94 -3.56
CA VAL A 53 -7.90 12.82 -4.94
C VAL A 53 -7.07 11.53 -5.07
N PRO A 54 -7.40 10.61 -6.01
CA PRO A 54 -6.60 9.42 -6.25
C PRO A 54 -5.15 9.78 -6.63
N PRO A 55 -4.14 9.03 -6.17
CA PRO A 55 -2.74 9.29 -6.51
C PRO A 55 -2.31 8.64 -7.83
N GLY A 56 -1.04 8.75 -8.15
CA GLY A 56 -0.37 8.04 -9.25
C GLY A 56 -0.68 8.63 -10.60
N VAL A 57 -1.18 7.80 -11.52
CA VAL A 57 -1.44 8.16 -12.93
C VAL A 57 -2.94 8.32 -13.25
N ASP A 58 -3.78 8.47 -12.24
CA ASP A 58 -5.19 8.78 -12.40
C ASP A 58 -5.37 10.17 -13.04
N GLU A 59 -6.41 10.35 -13.86
CA GLU A 59 -6.69 11.65 -14.50
C GLU A 59 -6.94 12.76 -13.47
N ALA A 60 -7.55 12.45 -12.34
CA ALA A 60 -7.73 13.39 -11.23
C ALA A 60 -6.39 13.81 -10.61
N ALA A 61 -5.42 12.88 -10.50
CA ALA A 61 -4.06 13.19 -10.06
C ALA A 61 -3.34 14.13 -11.02
N TYR A 62 -3.57 13.97 -12.33
CA TYR A 62 -3.00 14.89 -13.32
C TYR A 62 -3.47 16.34 -13.10
N VAL A 63 -4.77 16.55 -12.87
CA VAL A 63 -5.33 17.87 -12.58
C VAL A 63 -4.77 18.44 -11.28
N LYS A 64 -4.72 17.63 -10.21
CA LYS A 64 -4.12 18.02 -8.92
C LYS A 64 -2.65 18.41 -9.08
N ALA A 65 -1.85 17.61 -9.76
CA ALA A 65 -0.43 17.90 -10.00
C ALA A 65 -0.23 19.20 -10.79
N GLY A 66 -1.04 19.43 -11.82
CA GLY A 66 -1.01 20.68 -12.60
C GLY A 66 -1.30 21.91 -11.75
N PHE A 67 -2.32 21.86 -10.90
CA PHE A 67 -2.62 22.95 -9.97
C PHE A 67 -1.47 23.18 -8.97
N LEU A 68 -0.98 22.14 -8.32
CA LEU A 68 0.11 22.27 -7.35
C LEU A 68 1.40 22.78 -7.99
N SER A 69 1.72 22.32 -9.21
CA SER A 69 2.85 22.82 -10.00
C SER A 69 2.71 24.32 -10.30
N ALA A 70 1.54 24.77 -10.70
CA ALA A 70 1.28 26.17 -10.98
C ALA A 70 1.38 27.06 -9.71
N VAL A 71 0.95 26.54 -8.54
CA VAL A 71 1.09 27.23 -7.25
C VAL A 71 2.56 27.41 -6.88
N VAL A 72 3.38 26.34 -6.95
CA VAL A 72 4.81 26.42 -6.58
C VAL A 72 5.59 27.33 -7.53
N LYS A 73 5.23 27.35 -8.81
CA LYS A 73 5.81 28.24 -9.82
C LYS A 73 5.34 29.70 -9.69
N GLY A 74 4.31 29.97 -8.89
CA GLY A 74 3.72 31.30 -8.74
C GLY A 74 2.85 31.74 -9.92
N GLU A 75 2.41 30.81 -10.75
CA GLU A 75 1.50 31.03 -11.87
C GLU A 75 0.04 31.13 -11.41
N ILE A 76 -0.26 30.50 -10.29
CA ILE A 76 -1.57 30.53 -9.61
C ILE A 76 -1.34 30.90 -8.15
N GLU A 77 -2.16 31.82 -7.63
CA GLU A 77 -2.26 32.13 -6.22
C GLU A 77 -3.50 31.45 -5.61
N SER A 78 -3.33 30.89 -4.42
CA SER A 78 -4.41 30.34 -3.62
C SER A 78 -4.28 30.84 -2.19
N PRO A 79 -5.32 31.41 -1.59
CA PRO A 79 -5.25 31.89 -0.20
C PRO A 79 -5.17 30.75 0.82
N VAL A 80 -5.41 29.51 0.41
CA VAL A 80 -5.51 28.34 1.30
C VAL A 80 -4.44 27.26 1.01
N VAL A 81 -3.73 27.36 -0.10
CA VAL A 81 -2.64 26.44 -0.48
C VAL A 81 -1.37 27.24 -0.67
N SER A 82 -0.48 27.24 0.35
CA SER A 82 0.84 27.86 0.22
C SER A 82 1.77 27.05 -0.70
N LYS A 83 2.85 27.63 -1.16
CA LYS A 83 3.86 26.96 -1.99
C LYS A 83 4.48 25.77 -1.24
N GLU A 84 4.80 25.94 0.03
CA GLU A 84 5.37 24.89 0.88
C GLU A 84 4.39 23.73 1.06
N TYR A 85 3.11 24.05 1.28
CA TYR A 85 2.09 23.03 1.37
C TYR A 85 1.86 22.29 0.05
N ALA A 86 1.92 23.01 -1.07
CA ALA A 86 1.85 22.40 -2.39
C ALA A 86 3.00 21.42 -2.66
N VAL A 87 4.24 21.74 -2.24
CA VAL A 87 5.38 20.81 -2.32
C VAL A 87 5.11 19.55 -1.52
N LYS A 88 4.61 19.67 -0.27
CA LYS A 88 4.25 18.52 0.55
C LYS A 88 3.16 17.66 -0.10
N LEU A 89 2.13 18.28 -0.66
CA LEU A 89 1.07 17.54 -1.37
C LEU A 89 1.59 16.85 -2.64
N LEU A 90 2.55 17.45 -3.36
CA LEU A 90 3.24 16.80 -4.47
C LEU A 90 4.00 15.55 -3.99
N GLY A 91 4.73 15.63 -2.86
CA GLY A 91 5.42 14.49 -2.26
C GLY A 91 4.49 13.31 -1.96
N ASN A 92 3.30 13.59 -1.44
CA ASN A 92 2.30 12.59 -1.06
C ASN A 92 1.61 11.90 -2.26
N MET A 93 1.91 12.27 -3.51
CA MET A 93 1.28 11.66 -4.69
C MET A 93 1.87 10.31 -5.11
N HIS A 94 2.87 9.80 -4.40
CA HIS A 94 3.46 8.47 -4.61
C HIS A 94 4.04 8.19 -6.01
N GLY A 95 4.53 9.22 -6.69
CA GLY A 95 5.07 9.11 -8.05
C GLY A 95 4.02 9.42 -9.14
N GLY A 96 4.46 9.53 -10.37
CA GLY A 96 3.64 9.92 -11.50
C GLY A 96 3.80 11.39 -11.87
N TYR A 97 2.72 12.15 -11.97
CA TYR A 97 2.71 13.54 -12.47
C TYR A 97 3.41 14.56 -11.57
N ASN A 98 3.71 14.23 -10.33
CA ASN A 98 4.36 15.10 -9.36
C ASN A 98 5.89 15.16 -9.49
N ILE A 99 6.53 14.16 -10.07
CA ILE A 99 7.98 13.95 -10.00
C ILE A 99 8.72 15.07 -10.73
N VAL A 100 8.33 15.41 -11.93
CA VAL A 100 8.99 16.44 -12.75
C VAL A 100 9.05 17.77 -12.00
N THR A 101 7.94 18.19 -11.40
CA THR A 101 7.87 19.42 -10.61
C THR A 101 8.81 19.39 -9.41
N LEU A 102 8.85 18.28 -8.65
CA LEU A 102 9.75 18.14 -7.50
C LEU A 102 11.23 18.20 -7.92
N VAL A 103 11.58 17.58 -9.05
CA VAL A 103 12.94 17.63 -9.60
C VAL A 103 13.33 19.03 -10.06
N GLU A 104 12.42 19.75 -10.73
CA GLU A 104 12.63 21.16 -11.14
C GLU A 104 12.88 22.05 -9.91
N LEU A 105 12.14 21.87 -8.83
CA LEU A 105 12.26 22.63 -7.60
C LEU A 105 13.60 22.45 -6.85
N LEU A 106 14.43 21.47 -7.19
CA LEU A 106 15.79 21.35 -6.63
C LEU A 106 16.69 22.56 -6.97
N ASP A 107 16.33 23.35 -7.97
CA ASP A 107 17.03 24.60 -8.32
C ASP A 107 16.33 25.86 -7.80
N ASP A 108 15.20 25.72 -7.09
CA ASP A 108 14.47 26.84 -6.53
C ASP A 108 15.12 27.35 -5.23
N SER A 109 15.27 28.67 -5.09
CA SER A 109 15.98 29.29 -3.96
C SER A 109 15.26 29.17 -2.60
N GLN A 110 13.96 28.85 -2.59
CA GLN A 110 13.12 28.80 -1.39
C GLN A 110 12.55 27.41 -1.12
N LEU A 111 12.26 26.64 -2.16
CA LEU A 111 11.55 25.38 -2.04
C LEU A 111 12.44 24.13 -2.23
N ALA A 112 13.71 24.31 -2.61
CA ALA A 112 14.59 23.21 -2.96
C ALA A 112 14.81 22.21 -1.80
N GLU A 113 14.94 22.70 -0.56
CA GLU A 113 15.10 21.82 0.60
C GLU A 113 13.86 20.97 0.86
N LEU A 114 12.65 21.55 0.69
CA LEU A 114 11.40 20.84 0.81
C LEU A 114 11.24 19.80 -0.30
N ALA A 115 11.54 20.19 -1.55
CA ALA A 115 11.50 19.26 -2.68
C ALA A 115 12.48 18.11 -2.52
N ALA A 116 13.70 18.37 -2.06
CA ALA A 116 14.69 17.33 -1.76
C ALA A 116 14.18 16.36 -0.69
N LYS A 117 13.52 16.88 0.36
CA LYS A 117 12.92 16.04 1.41
C LYS A 117 11.87 15.08 0.85
N GLU A 118 10.96 15.58 0.01
CA GLU A 118 9.91 14.75 -0.60
C GLU A 118 10.47 13.73 -1.60
N LEU A 119 11.51 14.12 -2.35
CA LEU A 119 12.20 13.20 -3.28
C LEU A 119 12.94 12.07 -2.57
N LYS A 120 13.53 12.30 -1.40
CA LYS A 120 14.21 11.26 -0.61
C LYS A 120 13.27 10.09 -0.27
N GLU A 121 11.98 10.37 -0.04
CA GLU A 121 10.96 9.36 0.27
C GLU A 121 10.27 8.80 -1.00
N THR A 122 10.51 9.39 -2.17
CA THR A 122 9.88 8.97 -3.42
C THR A 122 10.71 7.88 -4.10
N ILE A 123 10.16 6.65 -4.20
CA ILE A 123 10.86 5.52 -4.83
C ILE A 123 10.52 5.32 -6.31
N LEU A 124 9.35 5.79 -6.77
CA LEU A 124 8.87 5.64 -8.16
C LEU A 124 9.46 6.70 -9.07
N MET A 125 10.80 6.74 -9.18
CA MET A 125 11.52 7.77 -9.95
C MET A 125 11.65 7.43 -11.44
N PHE A 126 11.74 6.15 -11.80
CA PHE A 126 11.93 5.70 -13.17
C PHE A 126 13.03 6.50 -13.93
N ASP A 127 12.69 7.08 -15.06
CA ASP A 127 13.63 7.86 -15.88
C ASP A 127 14.04 9.18 -15.22
N ALA A 128 13.21 9.76 -14.37
CA ALA A 128 13.50 11.00 -13.63
C ALA A 128 14.68 10.85 -12.63
N PHE A 129 15.12 9.62 -12.33
CA PHE A 129 16.38 9.40 -11.63
C PHE A 129 17.54 10.10 -12.34
N HIS A 130 17.61 10.01 -13.67
CA HIS A 130 18.70 10.62 -14.45
C HIS A 130 18.67 12.15 -14.38
N ASP A 131 17.50 12.76 -14.28
CA ASP A 131 17.39 14.23 -14.15
C ASP A 131 17.99 14.69 -12.81
N VAL A 132 17.75 13.94 -11.72
CA VAL A 132 18.37 14.22 -10.40
C VAL A 132 19.87 13.95 -10.46
N GLU A 133 20.30 12.87 -11.09
CA GLU A 133 21.70 12.51 -11.26
C GLU A 133 22.47 13.61 -12.07
N GLU A 134 21.87 14.14 -13.12
CA GLU A 134 22.46 15.23 -13.92
C GLU A 134 22.60 16.51 -13.09
N LYS A 135 21.60 16.88 -12.29
CA LYS A 135 21.69 18.02 -11.37
C LYS A 135 22.81 17.82 -10.34
N MET A 136 22.95 16.61 -9.79
CA MET A 136 24.05 16.25 -8.89
C MET A 136 25.41 16.44 -9.59
N LYS A 137 25.57 15.93 -10.81
CA LYS A 137 26.81 16.05 -11.62
C LYS A 137 27.11 17.50 -11.99
N ALA A 138 26.06 18.33 -12.14
CA ALA A 138 26.18 19.77 -12.36
C ALA A 138 26.54 20.57 -11.08
N GLY A 139 26.63 19.93 -9.92
CA GLY A 139 27.04 20.52 -8.66
C GLY A 139 25.90 20.95 -7.73
N ASN A 140 24.65 20.56 -8.01
CA ASN A 140 23.54 20.80 -7.09
C ASN A 140 23.68 19.93 -5.83
N ALA A 141 23.90 20.57 -4.67
CA ALA A 141 24.17 19.89 -3.40
C ALA A 141 22.94 19.10 -2.91
N LEU A 142 21.73 19.64 -3.08
CA LEU A 142 20.49 18.96 -2.66
C LEU A 142 20.19 17.74 -3.52
N ALA A 143 20.43 17.82 -4.83
CA ALA A 143 20.32 16.64 -5.72
C ALA A 143 21.32 15.56 -5.27
N LYS A 144 22.53 15.93 -4.86
CA LYS A 144 23.50 14.98 -4.30
C LYS A 144 22.98 14.33 -3.02
N GLU A 145 22.45 15.09 -2.09
CA GLU A 145 21.86 14.56 -0.85
C GLU A 145 20.69 13.59 -1.15
N VAL A 146 19.87 13.88 -2.15
CA VAL A 146 18.78 12.98 -2.56
C VAL A 146 19.33 11.66 -3.08
N VAL A 147 20.35 11.68 -3.96
CA VAL A 147 20.98 10.46 -4.48
C VAL A 147 21.68 9.69 -3.36
N GLU A 148 22.36 10.36 -2.42
CA GLU A 148 22.98 9.74 -1.23
C GLU A 148 21.95 9.08 -0.32
N SER A 149 20.80 9.71 -0.10
CA SER A 149 19.67 9.16 0.65
C SER A 149 19.13 7.87 0.01
N TRP A 150 18.93 7.87 -1.30
CA TRP A 150 18.54 6.67 -2.03
C TRP A 150 19.59 5.55 -1.96
N ALA A 151 20.88 5.91 -2.09
CA ALA A 151 21.99 4.95 -2.00
C ALA A 151 22.11 4.31 -0.61
N ASN A 152 21.73 5.04 0.44
CA ASN A 152 21.68 4.57 1.81
C ASN A 152 20.33 3.86 2.14
N ALA A 153 19.42 3.80 1.19
CA ALA A 153 18.08 3.22 1.35
C ALA A 153 17.29 3.85 2.52
N GLU A 154 17.36 5.18 2.71
CA GLU A 154 16.66 5.87 3.80
C GLU A 154 15.13 5.72 3.65
N TRP A 155 14.60 5.67 2.44
CA TRP A 155 13.19 5.34 2.15
C TRP A 155 12.71 4.03 2.80
N PHE A 156 13.63 3.12 3.11
CA PHE A 156 13.37 1.83 3.76
C PHE A 156 13.75 1.85 5.24
N THR A 157 14.93 2.43 5.58
CA THR A 157 15.42 2.42 6.97
C THR A 157 14.68 3.40 7.87
N ASN A 158 14.06 4.44 7.31
CA ASN A 158 13.21 5.38 8.06
C ASN A 158 11.86 4.78 8.46
N SER A 159 11.44 3.70 7.78
CA SER A 159 10.25 2.95 8.19
C SER A 159 10.58 2.04 9.37
N ASP A 160 9.65 1.93 10.31
CA ASP A 160 9.80 1.05 11.46
C ASP A 160 9.99 -0.41 11.05
N GLU A 161 10.84 -1.11 11.77
CA GLU A 161 10.90 -2.56 11.64
C GLU A 161 9.59 -3.19 12.12
N LEU A 162 9.25 -4.34 11.52
CA LEU A 162 8.12 -5.12 12.00
C LEU A 162 8.31 -5.45 13.49
N ALA A 163 7.26 -5.26 14.29
CA ALA A 163 7.32 -5.51 15.72
C ALA A 163 7.77 -6.96 16.03
N LYS A 164 8.60 -7.13 17.06
CA LYS A 164 9.08 -8.45 17.47
C LYS A 164 7.95 -9.36 17.94
N SER A 165 6.88 -8.78 18.44
CA SER A 165 5.64 -9.48 18.80
C SER A 165 4.44 -8.65 18.41
N ILE A 166 3.41 -9.27 17.85
CA ILE A 166 2.18 -8.65 17.39
C ILE A 166 1.01 -9.37 18.04
N LYS A 167 0.26 -8.65 18.89
CA LYS A 167 -1.03 -9.16 19.36
C LYS A 167 -2.07 -8.94 18.28
N ALA A 168 -2.89 -9.95 18.01
CA ALA A 168 -3.96 -9.88 17.03
C ALA A 168 -5.20 -10.64 17.52
N THR A 169 -6.38 -10.15 17.11
CA THR A 169 -7.64 -10.85 17.34
C THR A 169 -7.98 -11.69 16.11
N VAL A 170 -8.34 -12.93 16.32
CA VAL A 170 -8.60 -13.90 15.24
C VAL A 170 -10.00 -13.71 14.65
N PHE A 171 -10.07 -13.47 13.35
CA PHE A 171 -11.27 -13.69 12.54
C PHE A 171 -11.11 -15.01 11.80
N LYS A 172 -11.77 -16.08 12.32
CA LYS A 172 -11.59 -17.44 11.82
C LYS A 172 -12.62 -17.83 10.78
N VAL A 173 -12.15 -18.41 9.68
CA VAL A 173 -12.98 -19.01 8.64
C VAL A 173 -12.59 -20.47 8.46
N THR A 174 -13.50 -21.39 8.73
CA THR A 174 -13.26 -22.84 8.57
C THR A 174 -13.49 -23.30 7.13
N GLY A 175 -12.75 -24.32 6.72
CA GLY A 175 -12.83 -24.89 5.38
C GLY A 175 -12.16 -24.04 4.30
N GLU A 176 -12.51 -24.27 3.04
CA GLU A 176 -11.94 -23.54 1.91
C GLU A 176 -12.60 -22.18 1.75
N THR A 177 -11.79 -21.12 1.68
CA THR A 177 -12.19 -19.79 1.26
C THR A 177 -11.77 -19.56 -0.19
N ASN A 178 -12.76 -19.53 -1.08
CA ASN A 178 -12.56 -19.18 -2.47
C ASN A 178 -12.57 -17.66 -2.65
N THR A 179 -11.91 -17.15 -3.69
CA THR A 179 -11.96 -15.71 -4.01
C THR A 179 -13.36 -15.21 -4.35
N ASP A 180 -14.30 -16.08 -4.73
CA ASP A 180 -15.71 -15.70 -4.92
C ASP A 180 -16.47 -15.56 -3.59
N ASP A 181 -15.99 -16.16 -2.48
CA ASP A 181 -16.49 -15.85 -1.13
C ASP A 181 -16.12 -14.43 -0.72
N LEU A 182 -14.94 -13.96 -1.14
CA LEU A 182 -14.37 -12.66 -0.79
C LEU A 182 -14.75 -11.54 -1.78
N SER A 183 -15.06 -11.91 -3.03
CA SER A 183 -15.36 -11.00 -4.14
C SER A 183 -16.32 -11.68 -5.12
N PRO A 184 -17.61 -11.81 -4.75
CA PRO A 184 -18.60 -12.55 -5.52
C PRO A 184 -18.76 -12.05 -6.95
N ALA A 185 -18.86 -12.97 -7.91
CA ALA A 185 -19.04 -12.65 -9.33
C ALA A 185 -20.30 -11.81 -9.62
N PRO A 186 -21.46 -12.05 -8.97
CA PRO A 186 -22.65 -11.21 -9.15
C PRO A 186 -22.45 -9.74 -8.73
N ASP A 187 -21.53 -9.48 -7.81
CA ASP A 187 -21.21 -8.13 -7.32
C ASP A 187 -19.99 -7.52 -8.03
N ALA A 188 -19.50 -8.11 -9.13
CA ALA A 188 -18.30 -7.67 -9.85
C ALA A 188 -18.36 -6.21 -10.34
N TRP A 189 -19.54 -5.67 -10.57
CA TRP A 189 -19.78 -4.29 -10.97
C TRP A 189 -19.28 -3.27 -9.92
N SER A 190 -19.25 -3.65 -8.64
CA SER A 190 -18.81 -2.79 -7.53
C SER A 190 -17.30 -2.86 -7.26
N ARG A 191 -16.54 -3.73 -7.92
CA ARG A 191 -15.08 -3.92 -7.71
C ARG A 191 -14.23 -2.65 -7.77
N PRO A 192 -14.54 -1.66 -8.64
CA PRO A 192 -13.81 -0.39 -8.63
C PRO A 192 -14.01 0.43 -7.36
N ASP A 193 -15.11 0.22 -6.65
CA ASP A 193 -15.46 0.87 -5.39
C ASP A 193 -15.16 -0.10 -4.23
N ILE A 194 -13.91 -0.11 -3.77
CA ILE A 194 -13.43 -1.09 -2.78
C ILE A 194 -14.31 -1.11 -1.52
N PRO A 195 -14.66 0.04 -0.88
CA PRO A 195 -15.51 0.03 0.31
C PRO A 195 -16.87 -0.62 0.08
N LEU A 196 -17.50 -0.33 -1.05
CA LEU A 196 -18.78 -0.92 -1.41
C LEU A 196 -18.65 -2.41 -1.70
N HIS A 197 -17.62 -2.80 -2.47
CA HIS A 197 -17.41 -4.19 -2.84
C HIS A 197 -17.08 -5.08 -1.64
N ALA A 198 -16.33 -4.55 -0.67
CA ALA A 198 -15.98 -5.27 0.55
C ALA A 198 -17.19 -5.70 1.38
N LYS A 199 -18.33 -5.01 1.26
CA LYS A 199 -19.60 -5.42 1.89
C LYS A 199 -20.17 -6.73 1.34
N ALA A 200 -19.73 -7.14 0.14
CA ALA A 200 -20.15 -8.41 -0.46
C ALA A 200 -19.33 -9.61 0.05
N MET A 201 -18.29 -9.39 0.85
CA MET A 201 -17.46 -10.45 1.41
C MET A 201 -18.31 -11.39 2.29
N TYR A 202 -18.29 -12.68 1.97
CA TYR A 202 -19.13 -13.70 2.62
C TYR A 202 -20.64 -13.44 2.57
N LYS A 203 -21.13 -12.81 1.51
CA LYS A 203 -22.56 -12.62 1.27
C LYS A 203 -23.34 -13.94 1.16
N MET A 204 -22.69 -14.99 0.67
CA MET A 204 -23.23 -16.35 0.72
C MET A 204 -23.13 -16.91 2.13
N PRO A 205 -24.19 -17.56 2.66
CA PRO A 205 -24.19 -18.09 4.02
C PRO A 205 -23.03 -19.05 4.25
N ARG A 206 -22.33 -18.85 5.39
CA ARG A 206 -21.24 -19.70 5.82
C ARG A 206 -21.29 -19.90 7.33
N GLU A 207 -20.95 -21.10 7.80
CA GLU A 207 -20.96 -21.41 9.22
C GLU A 207 -20.04 -20.44 9.98
N GLY A 208 -20.57 -19.86 11.06
CA GLY A 208 -19.86 -18.91 11.92
C GLY A 208 -19.76 -17.48 11.35
N ILE A 209 -20.20 -17.23 10.11
CA ILE A 209 -20.15 -15.90 9.49
C ILE A 209 -21.54 -15.46 9.10
N THR A 210 -22.00 -14.37 9.72
CA THR A 210 -23.31 -13.76 9.47
C THR A 210 -23.17 -12.43 8.73
N ASP A 211 -22.23 -11.60 9.15
CA ASP A 211 -21.82 -10.33 8.53
C ASP A 211 -20.33 -10.15 8.83
N ALA A 212 -19.50 -10.49 7.85
CA ALA A 212 -18.05 -10.50 8.04
C ALA A 212 -17.50 -9.11 8.40
N GLY A 213 -17.97 -8.05 7.75
CA GLY A 213 -17.54 -6.69 8.03
C GLY A 213 -17.85 -6.28 9.47
N LYS A 214 -19.10 -6.49 9.88
CA LYS A 214 -19.53 -6.16 11.25
C LYS A 214 -18.80 -7.01 12.31
N GLN A 215 -18.63 -8.32 12.07
CA GLN A 215 -17.91 -9.19 12.98
C GLN A 215 -16.44 -8.75 13.13
N ILE A 216 -15.80 -8.32 12.05
CA ILE A 216 -14.42 -7.80 12.11
C ILE A 216 -14.37 -6.49 12.90
N GLU A 217 -15.32 -5.56 12.70
CA GLU A 217 -15.37 -4.33 13.50
C GLU A 217 -15.58 -4.62 15.01
N GLU A 218 -16.47 -5.56 15.36
CA GLU A 218 -16.65 -6.00 16.76
C GLU A 218 -15.35 -6.62 17.34
N LEU A 219 -14.56 -7.33 16.52
CA LEU A 219 -13.29 -7.90 16.96
C LEU A 219 -12.22 -6.83 17.18
N LYS A 220 -12.24 -5.75 16.42
CA LYS A 220 -11.33 -4.59 16.60
C LYS A 220 -11.56 -3.87 17.95
N GLU A 221 -12.76 -3.93 18.51
CA GLU A 221 -13.06 -3.36 19.83
C GLU A 221 -12.20 -3.96 20.96
N LYS A 222 -11.58 -5.10 20.74
CA LYS A 222 -10.59 -5.68 21.67
C LYS A 222 -9.26 -4.90 21.71
N GLY A 223 -9.08 -3.89 20.84
CA GLY A 223 -7.90 -3.02 20.83
C GLY A 223 -6.67 -3.61 20.16
N HIS A 224 -6.84 -4.66 19.36
CA HIS A 224 -5.77 -5.29 18.58
C HIS A 224 -6.15 -5.34 17.09
N PRO A 225 -5.18 -5.34 16.17
CA PRO A 225 -5.43 -5.63 14.76
C PRO A 225 -6.11 -6.99 14.61
N VAL A 226 -6.98 -7.12 13.61
CA VAL A 226 -7.64 -8.39 13.32
C VAL A 226 -6.80 -9.20 12.33
N ALA A 227 -6.50 -10.44 12.68
CA ALA A 227 -5.89 -11.41 11.79
C ALA A 227 -6.98 -12.21 11.06
N PHE A 228 -6.96 -12.21 9.72
CA PHE A 228 -7.76 -13.12 8.92
C PHE A 228 -7.12 -14.52 8.96
N VAL A 229 -7.85 -15.49 9.49
CA VAL A 229 -7.33 -16.85 9.72
C VAL A 229 -8.24 -17.87 9.04
N GLY A 230 -7.68 -18.73 8.18
CA GLY A 230 -8.46 -19.72 7.45
C GLY A 230 -7.73 -21.04 7.22
N ASP A 231 -8.48 -22.12 6.97
CA ASP A 231 -7.87 -23.42 6.70
C ASP A 231 -7.22 -23.44 5.32
N VAL A 232 -7.97 -23.14 4.25
CA VAL A 232 -7.47 -22.96 2.88
C VAL A 232 -7.97 -21.62 2.35
N VAL A 233 -7.06 -20.72 2.02
CA VAL A 233 -7.42 -19.32 1.70
C VAL A 233 -7.04 -18.94 0.28
N GLY A 234 -7.98 -18.29 -0.43
CA GLY A 234 -7.69 -17.56 -1.66
C GLY A 234 -7.62 -18.40 -2.93
N THR A 235 -8.27 -19.56 -2.96
CA THR A 235 -8.47 -20.32 -4.20
C THR A 235 -9.36 -19.55 -5.18
N GLY A 236 -9.24 -19.80 -6.48
CA GLY A 236 -10.02 -19.13 -7.51
C GLY A 236 -9.27 -18.00 -8.24
N SER A 237 -9.99 -17.18 -9.01
CA SER A 237 -9.42 -16.26 -9.99
C SER A 237 -9.53 -14.76 -9.69
N SER A 238 -10.50 -14.31 -8.88
CA SER A 238 -10.79 -12.90 -8.58
C SER A 238 -9.87 -12.31 -7.49
N ARG A 239 -8.59 -12.59 -7.54
CA ARG A 239 -7.63 -12.37 -6.44
C ARG A 239 -7.43 -10.93 -6.00
N LYS A 240 -7.31 -9.97 -6.95
CA LYS A 240 -7.12 -8.55 -6.59
C LYS A 240 -8.30 -7.99 -5.81
N SER A 241 -9.51 -8.20 -6.30
CA SER A 241 -10.73 -7.73 -5.61
C SER A 241 -10.95 -8.46 -4.29
N ALA A 242 -10.65 -9.76 -4.23
CA ALA A 242 -10.68 -10.54 -2.98
C ALA A 242 -9.68 -9.99 -1.94
N THR A 243 -8.44 -9.72 -2.33
CA THR A 243 -7.46 -9.07 -1.47
C THR A 243 -7.94 -7.70 -1.00
N ASN A 244 -8.46 -6.86 -1.90
CA ASN A 244 -8.98 -5.56 -1.53
C ASN A 244 -10.14 -5.66 -0.52
N SER A 245 -11.05 -6.64 -0.68
CA SER A 245 -12.14 -6.86 0.28
C SER A 245 -11.63 -7.25 1.67
N VAL A 246 -10.66 -8.16 1.73
CA VAL A 246 -10.05 -8.55 3.02
C VAL A 246 -9.34 -7.34 3.64
N LEU A 247 -8.46 -6.67 2.90
CA LEU A 247 -7.68 -5.54 3.43
C LEU A 247 -8.54 -4.33 3.77
N TRP A 248 -9.68 -4.12 3.10
CA TRP A 248 -10.62 -3.08 3.51
C TRP A 248 -11.09 -3.30 4.96
N ASN A 249 -11.26 -4.54 5.37
CA ASN A 249 -11.73 -4.89 6.71
C ASN A 249 -10.60 -4.99 7.75
N ILE A 250 -9.39 -5.47 7.38
CA ILE A 250 -8.31 -5.73 8.34
C ILE A 250 -7.05 -4.89 8.16
N GLY A 251 -6.92 -4.16 7.06
CA GLY A 251 -5.76 -3.31 6.76
C GLY A 251 -5.90 -1.89 7.28
N GLU A 252 -4.85 -1.10 7.06
CA GLU A 252 -4.75 0.30 7.46
C GLU A 252 -4.92 1.24 6.26
N ASP A 253 -5.48 2.43 6.50
CA ASP A 253 -5.62 3.45 5.47
C ASP A 253 -4.26 3.90 4.94
N MET A 254 -4.16 4.07 3.63
CA MET A 254 -2.94 4.54 2.98
C MET A 254 -2.97 6.06 2.87
N PRO A 255 -2.00 6.80 3.45
CA PRO A 255 -1.96 8.26 3.32
C PRO A 255 -2.01 8.71 1.86
N GLY A 256 -2.83 9.71 1.56
CA GLY A 256 -2.98 10.24 0.20
C GLY A 256 -3.60 9.27 -0.82
N THR A 257 -4.13 8.13 -0.38
CA THR A 257 -4.77 7.14 -1.26
C THR A 257 -6.18 6.83 -0.77
N PRO A 258 -7.19 7.56 -1.23
CA PRO A 258 -8.55 7.39 -0.76
C PRO A 258 -9.12 6.00 -1.08
N ASN A 259 -9.92 5.46 -0.17
CA ASN A 259 -10.69 4.23 -0.33
C ASN A 259 -9.86 2.97 -0.62
N LYS A 260 -8.60 2.95 -0.17
CA LYS A 260 -7.74 1.78 -0.29
C LYS A 260 -6.95 1.57 1.00
N ARG A 261 -6.82 0.33 1.41
CA ARG A 261 -6.06 -0.09 2.59
C ARG A 261 -4.96 -1.08 2.21
N ALA A 262 -3.92 -1.12 3.02
CA ALA A 262 -2.76 -1.97 2.85
C ALA A 262 -2.38 -2.62 4.20
N GLY A 263 -1.40 -3.50 4.20
CA GLY A 263 -0.95 -4.19 5.41
C GLY A 263 -1.89 -5.31 5.86
N GLY A 264 -2.13 -5.40 7.16
CA GLY A 264 -2.96 -6.46 7.75
C GLY A 264 -2.26 -7.80 7.91
N ILE A 265 -2.94 -8.76 8.53
CA ILE A 265 -2.40 -10.08 8.85
C ILE A 265 -3.31 -11.16 8.27
N CYS A 266 -2.74 -12.10 7.50
CA CYS A 266 -3.45 -13.23 6.94
C CYS A 266 -2.70 -14.54 7.24
N ILE A 267 -3.34 -15.47 7.92
CA ILE A 267 -2.77 -16.76 8.29
C ILE A 267 -3.63 -17.87 7.69
N GLY A 268 -3.03 -18.79 6.97
CA GLY A 268 -3.73 -19.97 6.46
C GLY A 268 -3.00 -21.25 6.80
N SER A 269 -3.71 -22.38 7.01
CA SER A 269 -3.02 -23.66 6.94
C SER A 269 -2.47 -23.88 5.54
N LYS A 270 -3.20 -23.39 4.53
CA LYS A 270 -2.75 -23.22 3.14
C LYS A 270 -3.24 -21.90 2.57
N VAL A 271 -2.39 -21.23 1.81
CA VAL A 271 -2.76 -20.01 1.08
C VAL A 271 -2.45 -20.21 -0.39
N ALA A 272 -3.44 -20.01 -1.26
CA ALA A 272 -3.26 -20.17 -2.71
C ALA A 272 -2.16 -19.23 -3.22
N PRO A 273 -1.17 -19.72 -4.00
CA PRO A 273 0.08 -18.99 -4.29
C PRO A 273 -0.12 -17.60 -4.90
N ILE A 274 -1.12 -17.42 -5.76
CA ILE A 274 -1.36 -16.13 -6.40
C ILE A 274 -2.05 -15.16 -5.43
N PHE A 275 -2.97 -15.63 -4.59
CA PHE A 275 -3.56 -14.83 -3.53
C PHE A 275 -2.51 -14.42 -2.51
N PHE A 276 -1.65 -15.34 -2.08
CA PHE A 276 -0.51 -15.10 -1.21
C PHE A 276 0.36 -13.95 -1.73
N ASN A 277 0.76 -14.02 -3.01
CA ASN A 277 1.56 -12.97 -3.63
C ASN A 277 0.82 -11.62 -3.72
N THR A 278 -0.50 -11.64 -3.98
CA THR A 278 -1.30 -10.40 -4.05
C THR A 278 -1.41 -9.73 -2.68
N MET A 279 -1.52 -10.51 -1.59
CA MET A 279 -1.48 -10.00 -0.21
C MET A 279 -0.11 -9.38 0.10
N LYS A 280 0.99 -10.02 -0.30
CA LYS A 280 2.35 -9.47 -0.15
C LYS A 280 2.55 -8.18 -0.94
N ASP A 281 2.00 -8.08 -2.15
CA ASP A 281 2.05 -6.86 -2.96
C ASP A 281 1.41 -5.67 -2.26
N ALA A 282 0.39 -5.94 -1.43
CA ALA A 282 -0.31 -4.94 -0.63
C ALA A 282 0.29 -4.76 0.79
N GLY A 283 1.46 -5.30 1.07
CA GLY A 283 2.17 -5.13 2.35
C GLY A 283 1.61 -5.95 3.52
N ALA A 284 0.73 -6.92 3.26
CA ALA A 284 0.21 -7.77 4.31
C ALA A 284 1.26 -8.77 4.83
N LEU A 285 1.25 -9.01 6.14
CA LEU A 285 1.96 -10.12 6.75
C LEU A 285 1.14 -11.40 6.50
N VAL A 286 1.50 -12.13 5.44
CA VAL A 286 0.82 -13.36 5.05
C VAL A 286 1.76 -14.56 5.17
N PHE A 287 1.31 -15.61 5.84
CA PHE A 287 2.10 -16.84 6.03
C PHE A 287 1.21 -18.05 6.27
N GLU A 288 1.81 -19.25 6.11
CA GLU A 288 1.17 -20.53 6.40
C GLU A 288 1.58 -21.01 7.80
N ALA A 289 0.59 -21.42 8.59
CA ALA A 289 0.78 -22.01 9.91
C ALA A 289 -0.38 -22.98 10.22
N ASP A 290 -0.21 -23.88 11.18
CA ASP A 290 -1.32 -24.65 11.70
C ASP A 290 -2.31 -23.73 12.43
N VAL A 291 -3.55 -23.69 11.96
CA VAL A 291 -4.61 -22.82 12.51
C VAL A 291 -5.70 -23.57 13.27
N GLU A 292 -5.51 -24.88 13.51
CA GLU A 292 -6.52 -25.76 14.16
C GLU A 292 -6.88 -25.26 15.58
N LYS A 293 -5.90 -24.72 16.31
CA LYS A 293 -6.08 -24.23 17.69
C LYS A 293 -6.52 -22.75 17.76
N MET A 294 -6.82 -22.12 16.63
CA MET A 294 -7.25 -20.71 16.57
C MET A 294 -8.76 -20.65 16.34
N ASN A 295 -9.50 -20.01 17.23
CA ASN A 295 -10.94 -19.86 17.13
C ASN A 295 -11.33 -18.39 16.89
N MET A 296 -12.56 -18.17 16.42
CA MET A 296 -13.13 -16.84 16.26
C MET A 296 -13.06 -16.07 17.57
N GLY A 297 -12.41 -14.89 17.53
CA GLY A 297 -12.31 -13.99 18.68
C GLY A 297 -11.17 -14.30 19.65
N ASP A 298 -10.39 -15.36 19.45
CA ASP A 298 -9.18 -15.59 20.24
C ASP A 298 -8.21 -14.42 20.07
N VAL A 299 -7.48 -14.09 21.13
CA VAL A 299 -6.34 -13.18 21.05
C VAL A 299 -5.06 -14.02 20.99
N ILE A 300 -4.27 -13.78 19.98
CA ILE A 300 -2.98 -14.48 19.76
C ILE A 300 -1.83 -13.48 19.75
N THR A 301 -0.64 -13.96 20.06
CA THR A 301 0.61 -13.20 19.91
C THR A 301 1.48 -13.88 18.85
N ILE A 302 1.73 -13.18 17.77
CA ILE A 302 2.56 -13.61 16.65
C ILE A 302 3.98 -13.09 16.88
N TYR A 303 4.98 -13.94 16.73
CA TYR A 303 6.40 -13.61 16.82
C TYR A 303 7.06 -13.75 15.44
N PRO A 304 7.06 -12.67 14.63
CA PRO A 304 7.46 -12.75 13.21
C PRO A 304 8.90 -13.21 12.98
N TYR A 305 9.81 -12.90 13.92
CA TYR A 305 11.22 -13.27 13.79
C TYR A 305 11.54 -14.66 14.34
N GLU A 306 10.70 -15.17 15.25
CA GLU A 306 10.86 -16.47 15.89
C GLU A 306 10.08 -17.60 15.19
N GLY A 307 9.06 -17.23 14.38
CA GLY A 307 8.23 -18.21 13.67
C GLY A 307 7.29 -18.98 14.57
N LYS A 308 6.73 -18.35 15.62
CA LYS A 308 5.78 -18.97 16.54
C LYS A 308 4.57 -18.08 16.81
N ILE A 309 3.49 -18.71 17.24
CA ILE A 309 2.26 -18.06 17.68
C ILE A 309 1.90 -18.60 19.07
N GLU A 310 1.59 -17.72 20.00
CA GLU A 310 1.15 -18.05 21.35
C GLU A 310 -0.32 -17.62 21.55
N ASN A 311 -1.03 -18.35 22.44
CA ASN A 311 -2.35 -17.94 22.94
C ASN A 311 -2.20 -16.91 24.08
N GLU A 312 -3.31 -16.43 24.63
CA GLU A 312 -3.30 -15.49 25.76
C GLU A 312 -2.63 -16.05 27.05
N ALA A 313 -2.59 -17.37 27.22
CA ALA A 313 -1.90 -18.01 28.33
C ALA A 313 -0.38 -18.10 28.12
N GLY A 314 0.14 -17.70 26.96
CA GLY A 314 1.56 -17.81 26.60
C GLY A 314 1.97 -19.22 26.15
N GLU A 315 1.01 -20.08 25.80
CA GLU A 315 1.29 -21.40 25.26
C GLU A 315 1.49 -21.30 23.74
N VAL A 316 2.53 -21.94 23.22
CA VAL A 316 2.77 -22.02 21.76
C VAL A 316 1.67 -22.90 21.14
N ILE A 317 0.86 -22.31 20.30
CA ILE A 317 -0.24 -22.98 19.58
C ILE A 317 0.10 -23.34 18.14
N ALA A 318 1.08 -22.65 17.53
CA ALA A 318 1.62 -22.97 16.22
C ALA A 318 3.07 -22.52 16.10
N GLU A 319 3.84 -23.27 15.34
CA GLU A 319 5.16 -22.86 14.83
C GLU A 319 5.10 -22.79 13.30
N TYR A 320 5.87 -21.89 12.70
CA TYR A 320 5.88 -21.70 11.26
C TYR A 320 7.24 -21.21 10.76
N ASP A 321 7.52 -21.51 9.49
CA ASP A 321 8.64 -20.94 8.77
C ASP A 321 8.13 -20.17 7.55
N TYR A 322 8.76 -19.06 7.24
CA TYR A 322 8.50 -18.37 5.98
C TYR A 322 9.17 -19.12 4.83
N ALA A 323 8.48 -19.23 3.71
CA ALA A 323 9.09 -19.68 2.46
C ALA A 323 10.30 -18.82 2.06
N SER A 324 10.29 -17.56 2.47
CA SER A 324 11.45 -16.64 2.40
C SER A 324 11.31 -15.54 3.45
N ARG A 325 12.36 -15.28 4.20
CA ARG A 325 12.41 -14.17 5.16
C ARG A 325 12.41 -12.77 4.54
N VAL A 326 12.47 -12.66 3.22
CA VAL A 326 12.27 -11.40 2.48
C VAL A 326 10.91 -10.77 2.77
N ILE A 327 9.91 -11.55 3.16
CA ILE A 327 8.59 -11.04 3.57
C ILE A 327 8.68 -9.98 4.68
N LEU A 328 9.66 -10.06 5.57
CA LEU A 328 9.85 -9.07 6.64
C LEU A 328 10.25 -7.70 6.05
N ASP A 329 11.07 -7.70 5.00
CA ASP A 329 11.44 -6.49 4.26
C ASP A 329 10.26 -6.00 3.40
N GLU A 330 9.48 -6.94 2.82
CA GLU A 330 8.30 -6.60 2.03
C GLU A 330 7.24 -5.88 2.87
N VAL A 331 6.98 -6.35 4.08
CA VAL A 331 6.06 -5.68 5.01
C VAL A 331 6.60 -4.31 5.42
N ARG A 332 7.89 -4.19 5.77
CA ARG A 332 8.54 -2.93 6.12
C ARG A 332 8.49 -1.91 4.99
N ALA A 333 8.66 -2.34 3.75
CA ALA A 333 8.58 -1.48 2.56
C ALA A 333 7.15 -1.09 2.16
N GLY A 334 6.12 -1.57 2.89
CA GLY A 334 4.72 -1.36 2.51
C GLY A 334 4.25 -2.21 1.33
N GLY A 335 5.01 -3.26 0.95
CA GLY A 335 4.66 -4.23 -0.06
C GLY A 335 5.83 -4.70 -0.92
N ARG A 336 5.64 -5.87 -1.53
CA ARG A 336 6.66 -6.50 -2.38
C ARG A 336 7.07 -5.60 -3.56
N ILE A 337 6.13 -4.93 -4.19
CA ILE A 337 6.39 -4.06 -5.34
C ILE A 337 7.25 -2.86 -4.91
N ASN A 338 6.92 -2.23 -3.79
CA ASN A 338 7.71 -1.12 -3.24
C ASN A 338 9.14 -1.57 -2.93
N LEU A 339 9.31 -2.76 -2.32
CA LEU A 339 10.64 -3.30 -2.03
C LEU A 339 11.46 -3.51 -3.31
N ILE A 340 10.86 -4.08 -4.36
CA ILE A 340 11.54 -4.32 -5.64
C ILE A 340 11.99 -3.00 -6.27
N ILE A 341 11.08 -2.02 -6.34
CA ILE A 341 11.36 -0.71 -6.96
C ILE A 341 12.40 0.05 -6.15
N GLY A 342 12.22 0.13 -4.83
CA GLY A 342 13.13 0.84 -3.94
C GLY A 342 14.55 0.22 -3.94
N ARG A 343 14.67 -1.10 -3.93
CA ARG A 343 15.96 -1.78 -4.07
C ARG A 343 16.63 -1.44 -5.41
N GLY A 344 15.87 -1.44 -6.50
CA GLY A 344 16.38 -1.03 -7.81
C GLY A 344 16.89 0.41 -7.81
N LEU A 345 16.15 1.33 -7.19
CA LEU A 345 16.57 2.73 -7.03
C LEU A 345 17.85 2.84 -6.18
N THR A 346 17.91 2.12 -5.05
CA THR A 346 19.09 2.08 -4.18
C THR A 346 20.33 1.60 -4.92
N GLU A 347 20.25 0.49 -5.66
CA GLU A 347 21.40 -0.02 -6.43
C GLU A 347 21.83 0.97 -7.53
N LYS A 348 20.88 1.61 -8.22
CA LYS A 348 21.16 2.63 -9.24
C LYS A 348 21.85 3.87 -8.66
N ALA A 349 21.41 4.32 -7.48
CA ALA A 349 22.01 5.43 -6.77
C ALA A 349 23.44 5.09 -6.28
N ARG A 350 23.65 3.88 -5.78
CA ARG A 350 24.97 3.38 -5.36
C ARG A 350 25.94 3.30 -6.53
N GLU A 351 25.49 2.79 -7.66
CA GLU A 351 26.29 2.75 -8.90
C GLU A 351 26.71 4.17 -9.35
N SER A 352 25.78 5.13 -9.33
CA SER A 352 26.04 6.53 -9.67
C SER A 352 27.08 7.19 -8.76
N LEU A 353 27.16 6.78 -7.50
CA LEU A 353 28.14 7.26 -6.51
C LEU A 353 29.43 6.40 -6.48
N GLY A 354 29.55 5.37 -7.32
CA GLY A 354 30.71 4.47 -7.31
C GLY A 354 30.77 3.56 -6.09
N MET A 355 29.65 3.32 -5.42
CA MET A 355 29.52 2.41 -4.27
C MET A 355 29.28 0.98 -4.72
N GLY A 356 29.72 0.00 -3.92
CA GLY A 356 29.38 -1.40 -4.14
C GLY A 356 27.88 -1.71 -3.88
N PRO A 357 27.41 -2.92 -4.25
CA PRO A 357 26.03 -3.34 -3.97
C PRO A 357 25.65 -3.23 -2.50
N SER A 358 24.36 -2.99 -2.22
CA SER A 358 23.83 -2.96 -0.86
C SER A 358 23.72 -4.37 -0.26
N ASP A 359 24.08 -4.51 1.00
CA ASP A 359 23.89 -5.71 1.82
C ASP A 359 22.73 -5.57 2.82
N LEU A 360 22.05 -4.44 2.80
CA LEU A 360 21.00 -4.08 3.75
C LEU A 360 19.77 -5.01 3.66
N PHE A 361 19.39 -5.40 2.44
CA PHE A 361 18.16 -6.14 2.20
C PHE A 361 18.36 -7.65 2.33
N ARG A 362 17.37 -8.32 2.95
CA ARG A 362 17.34 -9.78 3.00
C ARG A 362 17.32 -10.35 1.58
N LYS A 363 18.10 -11.40 1.36
CA LYS A 363 18.12 -12.13 0.08
C LYS A 363 17.23 -13.35 0.19
N PRO A 364 16.55 -13.76 -0.90
CA PRO A 364 15.89 -15.06 -0.94
C PRO A 364 16.91 -16.15 -0.63
N GLU A 365 16.51 -17.12 0.19
CA GLU A 365 17.33 -18.33 0.35
C GLU A 365 17.47 -18.97 -1.02
N GLN A 366 18.71 -19.28 -1.42
CA GLN A 366 18.92 -19.99 -2.68
C GLN A 366 18.24 -21.35 -2.52
N PRO A 367 17.31 -21.75 -3.41
CA PRO A 367 16.84 -23.12 -3.40
C PRO A 367 18.07 -24.02 -3.52
N ALA A 368 18.16 -25.04 -2.68
CA ALA A 368 19.20 -26.06 -2.77
C ALA A 368 19.29 -26.45 -4.25
N ALA A 369 20.51 -26.39 -4.81
CA ALA A 369 20.73 -26.50 -6.25
C ALA A 369 19.89 -27.64 -6.84
N VAL A 370 18.81 -27.29 -7.53
CA VAL A 370 18.03 -28.27 -8.28
C VAL A 370 18.95 -28.72 -9.40
N SER A 371 19.41 -29.96 -9.32
CA SER A 371 20.25 -30.55 -10.36
C SER A 371 19.48 -30.48 -11.69
N TYR A 372 19.92 -29.64 -12.58
CA TYR A 372 19.36 -29.42 -13.93
C TYR A 372 19.31 -30.71 -14.79
N THR A 373 19.89 -31.80 -14.31
CA THR A 373 19.86 -33.10 -14.97
C THR A 373 18.46 -33.73 -15.07
N HIS A 374 17.52 -33.35 -14.22
CA HIS A 374 16.15 -33.89 -14.29
C HIS A 374 15.23 -33.19 -15.30
N LEU A 375 15.46 -31.90 -15.60
CA LEU A 375 14.63 -31.14 -16.55
C LEU A 375 14.98 -31.51 -18.03
N ARG A 376 16.21 -31.83 -18.33
CA ARG A 376 16.61 -32.30 -19.70
C ARG A 376 16.06 -33.68 -20.06
N ALA A 377 15.73 -34.54 -19.10
CA ALA A 377 15.17 -35.86 -19.36
C ALA A 377 13.71 -35.84 -19.82
N HIS A 378 12.98 -34.76 -19.55
CA HIS A 378 11.57 -34.62 -19.99
C HIS A 378 11.41 -33.88 -21.32
N GLU A 379 12.35 -33.00 -21.71
CA GLU A 379 12.29 -32.31 -23.01
C GLU A 379 12.67 -33.19 -24.19
N THR A 380 13.50 -34.22 -23.99
CA THR A 380 13.91 -35.13 -25.06
C THR A 380 12.87 -36.20 -25.42
N LYS A 381 11.82 -36.38 -24.67
CA LYS A 381 10.71 -37.32 -24.98
C LYS A 381 9.52 -36.71 -25.71
N ALA A 382 9.47 -35.39 -25.87
CA ALA A 382 8.36 -34.68 -26.54
C ALA A 382 8.64 -34.36 -28.03
N ASN A 383 9.84 -34.72 -28.55
CA ASN A 383 10.27 -34.43 -29.94
C ASN A 383 10.72 -35.70 -30.72
N LEU A 384 10.10 -36.87 -30.43
CA LEU A 384 10.21 -38.06 -31.28
C LEU A 384 8.83 -38.56 -31.65
#